data_3981a7f709bacefa6cb9895f6e5f2125
#
_entry.id   3981a7f709bacefa6cb9895f6e5f2125
#
_cell.length_a   1.000
_cell.length_b   1.000
_cell.length_c   1.000
_cell.angle_alpha   90.00
_cell.angle_beta   90.00
_cell.angle_gamma   90.00
#
_symmetry.space_group_name_H-M   'P 1'
#
loop_
_entity.id
_entity.type
_entity.pdbx_description
1 polymer ?
#
loop_
_entity_poly.entity_id
_entity_poly.type
_entity_poly.pdbx_seq_one_letter_code
_entity_poly.pdbx_strand_id
1 'polypeptide(L)'
;VNSHLSYTTEEIAKMLKISKLTVYDLIKKGKLQAYRVGRQMRVDAEDLDAYKAKAKSGGSAVELQSVSPPADEPEEDASGAAAYTSRAAALSDSKRVPHPYPHTAAMSGTVRTIVITGQDVSLDILAKHIESRSKSFRPLRAFAGSMDSLIAMYKGDADIVSTHLLDGDTGEYNIPYIRKLLTGHSYTVVNMLSRTAGFYVQKGNPKELRGWGDLGKSGIRIANREKGSGARVLLDEMLRAQKLKGKHIAGYSDEWTSHMGVAGTVAAGDADVGIGIEKAAYLVGAEFIPLVQERYDLVMINTPNNGELIETICGILRSEPFRKELASIRGYDLSRTGEVIYEC
;
A
#
# COMPACT_ATOMS: atom_id res chain seq x y z
N VAL A 1 -28.22 -37.27 18.47
CA VAL A 1 -28.86 -35.96 18.54
C VAL A 1 -27.76 -34.93 18.86
N ASN A 2 -27.06 -34.38 17.88
CA ASN A 2 -26.18 -33.23 18.04
C ASN A 2 -26.60 -32.20 17.01
N SER A 3 -27.58 -31.39 17.44
CA SER A 3 -28.16 -30.31 16.65
C SER A 3 -27.28 -29.09 16.68
N HIS A 4 -26.89 -28.61 15.50
CA HIS A 4 -26.60 -27.22 15.15
C HIS A 4 -25.44 -26.50 15.88
N LEU A 5 -24.27 -27.10 15.92
CA LEU A 5 -23.06 -26.36 16.25
C LEU A 5 -22.62 -25.56 15.04
N SER A 6 -22.61 -24.23 15.13
CA SER A 6 -22.13 -23.36 14.08
C SER A 6 -20.90 -22.57 14.56
N TYR A 7 -19.93 -22.39 13.67
CA TYR A 7 -18.67 -21.73 13.95
C TYR A 7 -18.55 -20.38 13.25
N THR A 8 -17.93 -19.43 13.90
CA THR A 8 -17.52 -18.16 13.29
C THR A 8 -16.32 -18.35 12.39
N THR A 9 -16.08 -17.44 11.46
CA THR A 9 -14.87 -17.47 10.60
C THR A 9 -13.56 -17.45 11.39
N GLU A 10 -13.56 -16.89 12.60
CA GLU A 10 -12.38 -16.88 13.49
C GLU A 10 -12.12 -18.24 14.13
N GLU A 11 -13.15 -18.90 14.56
CA GLU A 11 -13.06 -20.28 15.12
C GLU A 11 -12.58 -21.26 14.06
N ILE A 12 -13.11 -21.16 12.82
CA ILE A 12 -12.68 -21.99 11.69
C ILE A 12 -11.21 -21.73 11.34
N ALA A 13 -10.78 -20.47 11.33
CA ALA A 13 -9.40 -20.10 11.08
C ALA A 13 -8.45 -20.78 12.08
N LYS A 14 -8.81 -20.79 13.37
CA LYS A 14 -8.06 -21.49 14.43
C LYS A 14 -8.08 -23.00 14.25
N MET A 15 -9.25 -23.59 13.94
CA MET A 15 -9.42 -25.05 13.77
C MET A 15 -8.64 -25.59 12.57
N LEU A 16 -8.63 -24.85 11.46
CA LEU A 16 -7.92 -25.22 10.23
C LEU A 16 -6.46 -24.75 10.19
N LYS A 17 -6.01 -23.97 11.19
CA LYS A 17 -4.68 -23.33 11.27
C LYS A 17 -4.35 -22.47 10.03
N ILE A 18 -5.33 -21.73 9.53
CA ILE A 18 -5.21 -20.80 8.38
C ILE A 18 -5.64 -19.41 8.77
N SER A 19 -5.35 -18.41 7.93
CA SER A 19 -5.77 -17.03 8.20
C SER A 19 -7.29 -16.85 8.05
N LYS A 20 -7.88 -15.90 8.79
CA LYS A 20 -9.30 -15.53 8.65
C LYS A 20 -9.66 -15.10 7.23
N LEU A 21 -8.72 -14.44 6.54
CA LEU A 21 -8.84 -14.07 5.13
C LEU A 21 -8.98 -15.31 4.23
N THR A 22 -8.21 -16.35 4.48
CA THR A 22 -8.29 -17.62 3.74
C THR A 22 -9.66 -18.29 3.94
N VAL A 23 -10.25 -18.21 5.15
CA VAL A 23 -11.60 -18.72 5.40
C VAL A 23 -12.64 -17.96 4.57
N TYR A 24 -12.55 -16.61 4.50
CA TYR A 24 -13.44 -15.81 3.65
C TYR A 24 -13.27 -16.15 2.16
N ASP A 25 -12.04 -16.40 1.72
CA ASP A 25 -11.77 -16.81 0.33
C ASP A 25 -12.38 -18.19 0.00
N LEU A 26 -12.32 -19.16 0.92
CA LEU A 26 -12.97 -20.45 0.78
C LEU A 26 -14.50 -20.33 0.67
N ILE A 27 -15.10 -19.45 1.48
CA ILE A 27 -16.54 -19.16 1.43
C ILE A 27 -16.89 -18.48 0.10
N LYS A 28 -16.13 -17.47 -0.32
CA LYS A 28 -16.33 -16.73 -1.56
C LYS A 28 -16.22 -17.63 -2.80
N LYS A 29 -15.31 -18.59 -2.78
CA LYS A 29 -15.12 -19.59 -3.84
C LYS A 29 -16.14 -20.74 -3.80
N GLY A 30 -17.10 -20.70 -2.88
CA GLY A 30 -18.10 -21.78 -2.72
C GLY A 30 -17.53 -23.12 -2.25
N LYS A 31 -16.28 -23.15 -1.79
CA LYS A 31 -15.62 -24.34 -1.28
C LYS A 31 -16.04 -24.69 0.16
N LEU A 32 -16.48 -23.69 0.92
CA LEU A 32 -17.00 -23.83 2.27
C LEU A 32 -18.36 -23.12 2.32
N GLN A 33 -19.43 -23.86 2.62
CA GLN A 33 -20.78 -23.31 2.73
C GLN A 33 -20.86 -22.46 4.01
N ALA A 34 -21.47 -21.28 3.88
CA ALA A 34 -21.63 -20.36 4.99
C ALA A 34 -22.92 -19.54 4.85
N TYR A 35 -23.48 -19.13 5.96
CA TYR A 35 -24.64 -18.26 6.01
C TYR A 35 -24.41 -17.06 6.93
N ARG A 36 -25.24 -16.04 6.83
CA ARG A 36 -25.06 -14.80 7.56
C ARG A 36 -26.09 -14.68 8.68
N VAL A 37 -25.58 -14.46 9.91
CA VAL A 37 -26.41 -14.13 11.08
C VAL A 37 -26.07 -12.71 11.53
N GLY A 38 -26.94 -11.76 11.22
CA GLY A 38 -26.67 -10.34 11.47
C GLY A 38 -25.45 -9.85 10.71
N ARG A 39 -24.42 -9.42 11.43
CA ARG A 39 -23.16 -8.94 10.84
C ARG A 39 -22.05 -10.01 10.75
N GLN A 40 -22.32 -11.23 11.21
CA GLN A 40 -21.31 -12.32 11.26
C GLN A 40 -21.64 -13.42 10.25
N MET A 41 -20.57 -13.94 9.60
CA MET A 41 -20.63 -15.18 8.82
C MET A 41 -20.47 -16.39 9.73
N ARG A 42 -21.32 -17.40 9.52
CA ARG A 42 -21.27 -18.65 10.25
C ARG A 42 -21.28 -19.85 9.30
N VAL A 43 -20.67 -20.93 9.73
CA VAL A 43 -20.56 -22.21 9.02
C VAL A 43 -21.01 -23.31 9.97
N ASP A 44 -21.87 -24.19 9.52
CA ASP A 44 -22.30 -25.31 10.33
C ASP A 44 -21.20 -26.38 10.44
N ALA A 45 -21.19 -27.12 11.53
CA ALA A 45 -20.20 -28.17 11.77
C ALA A 45 -20.17 -29.20 10.64
N GLU A 46 -21.33 -29.55 10.09
CA GLU A 46 -21.50 -30.50 8.99
C GLU A 46 -20.83 -30.02 7.70
N ASP A 47 -20.95 -28.72 7.38
CA ASP A 47 -20.33 -28.12 6.20
C ASP A 47 -18.80 -28.04 6.32
N LEU A 48 -18.29 -27.77 7.54
CA LEU A 48 -16.86 -27.80 7.82
C LEU A 48 -16.29 -29.22 7.69
N ASP A 49 -17.00 -30.24 8.17
CA ASP A 49 -16.56 -31.62 8.08
C ASP A 49 -16.67 -32.18 6.65
N ALA A 50 -17.69 -31.76 5.89
CA ALA A 50 -17.80 -32.06 4.46
C ALA A 50 -16.62 -31.42 3.66
N TYR A 51 -16.23 -30.21 3.99
CA TYR A 51 -15.05 -29.56 3.40
C TYR A 51 -13.77 -30.32 3.71
N LYS A 52 -13.54 -30.74 4.97
CA LYS A 52 -12.38 -31.54 5.38
C LYS A 52 -12.34 -32.89 4.68
N ALA A 53 -13.48 -33.55 4.56
CA ALA A 53 -13.60 -34.84 3.87
C ALA A 53 -13.25 -34.70 2.38
N LYS A 54 -13.78 -33.68 1.71
CA LYS A 54 -13.51 -33.37 0.30
C LYS A 54 -12.04 -32.99 0.06
N ALA A 55 -11.41 -32.29 1.00
CA ALA A 55 -9.99 -31.96 0.94
C ALA A 55 -9.09 -33.18 1.12
N LYS A 56 -9.54 -34.18 1.88
CA LYS A 56 -8.82 -35.47 2.06
C LYS A 56 -9.00 -36.44 0.88
N SER A 57 -10.15 -36.40 0.19
CA SER A 57 -10.46 -37.34 -0.93
C SER A 57 -10.03 -36.80 -2.31
N GLY A 58 -9.65 -35.52 -2.44
CA GLY A 58 -9.23 -34.88 -3.69
C GLY A 58 -7.71 -34.68 -3.83
N GLY A 59 -6.88 -35.34 -3.04
CA GLY A 59 -5.44 -35.10 -3.01
C GLY A 59 -4.66 -36.06 -3.91
N SER A 60 -4.26 -35.59 -5.09
CA SER A 60 -2.98 -36.01 -5.67
C SER A 60 -1.87 -35.38 -4.84
N ALA A 61 -0.93 -36.19 -4.37
CA ALA A 61 0.11 -35.86 -3.42
C ALA A 61 0.98 -34.68 -3.91
N VAL A 62 1.08 -33.65 -3.07
CA VAL A 62 2.25 -32.77 -3.03
C VAL A 62 2.87 -33.01 -1.65
N GLU A 63 4.01 -33.68 -1.65
CA GLU A 63 4.84 -33.96 -0.48
C GLU A 63 5.21 -32.66 0.23
N LEU A 64 4.84 -32.58 1.50
CA LEU A 64 5.42 -31.62 2.45
C LEU A 64 6.78 -32.19 2.88
N GLN A 65 7.85 -31.73 2.26
CA GLN A 65 9.19 -31.91 2.81
C GLN A 65 9.36 -30.96 4.02
N SER A 66 9.51 -31.64 5.16
CA SER A 66 9.97 -31.04 6.41
C SER A 66 11.43 -30.62 6.26
N VAL A 67 11.71 -29.31 6.38
CA VAL A 67 13.08 -28.80 6.48
C VAL A 67 13.42 -28.65 7.95
N SER A 68 14.32 -29.51 8.43
CA SER A 68 15.06 -29.33 9.68
C SER A 68 16.26 -28.41 9.45
N PRO A 69 16.70 -27.63 10.46
CA PRO A 69 17.77 -26.65 10.28
C PRO A 69 19.13 -27.32 10.16
N PRO A 70 20.05 -26.79 9.34
CA PRO A 70 21.42 -27.28 9.26
C PRO A 70 22.31 -26.68 10.37
N ALA A 71 23.18 -27.54 10.91
CA ALA A 71 24.31 -27.19 11.74
C ALA A 71 25.55 -26.98 10.86
N ASP A 72 26.36 -26.00 11.29
CA ASP A 72 27.81 -25.85 11.08
C ASP A 72 28.45 -25.87 9.68
N GLU A 73 29.15 -24.74 9.41
CA GLU A 73 30.12 -24.52 8.34
C GLU A 73 31.34 -25.47 8.39
N PRO A 74 32.14 -25.60 7.27
CA PRO A 74 33.27 -24.68 7.10
C PRO A 74 33.55 -24.19 5.65
N GLU A 75 34.41 -23.18 5.58
CA GLU A 75 34.96 -22.43 4.46
C GLU A 75 35.69 -23.22 3.36
N GLU A 76 35.91 -22.49 2.23
CA GLU A 76 36.81 -22.66 1.07
C GLU A 76 36.09 -23.06 -0.23
N ASP A 77 36.27 -22.46 -1.37
CA ASP A 77 37.37 -21.77 -2.05
C ASP A 77 36.88 -21.09 -3.35
N ALA A 78 37.57 -20.07 -3.79
CA ALA A 78 37.28 -19.29 -4.99
C ALA A 78 37.73 -20.05 -6.25
N SER A 79 36.79 -20.35 -7.17
CA SER A 79 37.08 -20.37 -8.62
C SER A 79 35.82 -20.78 -9.43
N GLY A 80 35.33 -19.93 -10.37
CA GLY A 80 34.24 -20.34 -11.26
C GLY A 80 33.46 -19.22 -11.94
N ALA A 81 34.13 -18.12 -12.25
CA ALA A 81 33.54 -17.13 -13.15
C ALA A 81 33.80 -17.53 -14.62
N ALA A 82 33.01 -18.43 -15.19
CA ALA A 82 32.89 -18.62 -16.63
C ALA A 82 31.87 -19.71 -16.99
N ALA A 83 30.57 -19.44 -16.92
CA ALA A 83 29.54 -20.26 -17.61
C ALA A 83 28.14 -19.63 -17.60
N TYR A 84 27.99 -18.32 -17.79
CA TYR A 84 26.66 -17.67 -17.84
C TYR A 84 26.33 -16.97 -19.19
N THR A 85 27.01 -17.30 -20.27
CA THR A 85 26.80 -16.60 -21.58
C THR A 85 26.32 -17.48 -22.74
N SER A 86 25.66 -18.61 -22.50
CA SER A 86 25.13 -19.38 -23.66
C SER A 86 23.80 -20.08 -23.45
N ARG A 87 22.82 -19.45 -22.75
CA ARG A 87 21.47 -20.01 -22.67
C ARG A 87 20.32 -19.01 -22.84
N ALA A 88 20.59 -17.88 -23.49
CA ALA A 88 19.58 -16.84 -23.75
C ALA A 88 18.98 -16.87 -25.16
N ALA A 89 19.26 -17.89 -25.98
CA ALA A 89 18.85 -17.91 -27.39
C ALA A 89 17.90 -19.07 -27.77
N ALA A 90 17.16 -19.68 -26.86
CA ALA A 90 16.22 -20.77 -27.21
C ALA A 90 14.97 -20.81 -26.34
N LEU A 91 14.28 -19.69 -26.11
CA LEU A 91 12.94 -19.66 -25.50
C LEU A 91 12.05 -18.59 -26.15
N SER A 92 11.92 -18.64 -27.46
CA SER A 92 10.90 -17.94 -28.21
C SER A 92 9.86 -18.93 -28.72
N ASP A 93 9.16 -19.55 -27.81
CA ASP A 93 7.83 -20.13 -28.05
C ASP A 93 7.28 -20.69 -26.73
N SER A 94 6.85 -19.84 -25.84
CA SER A 94 6.05 -20.24 -24.69
C SER A 94 4.71 -19.51 -24.71
N LYS A 95 3.69 -20.29 -24.99
CA LYS A 95 2.27 -20.02 -24.89
C LYS A 95 1.97 -19.00 -23.79
N ARG A 96 1.38 -17.85 -24.20
CA ARG A 96 0.81 -16.87 -23.30
C ARG A 96 -0.10 -17.58 -22.30
N VAL A 97 0.27 -17.55 -21.03
CA VAL A 97 -0.64 -17.91 -19.94
C VAL A 97 -1.78 -16.90 -19.98
N PRO A 98 -3.05 -17.31 -20.14
CA PRO A 98 -4.16 -16.36 -20.11
C PRO A 98 -4.21 -15.71 -18.74
N HIS A 99 -4.14 -14.39 -18.70
CA HIS A 99 -4.49 -13.63 -17.49
C HIS A 99 -5.94 -13.97 -17.11
N PRO A 100 -6.23 -14.26 -15.82
CA PRO A 100 -7.55 -14.72 -15.38
C PRO A 100 -8.62 -13.63 -15.33
N TYR A 101 -8.36 -12.44 -15.84
CA TYR A 101 -9.38 -11.40 -15.99
C TYR A 101 -9.79 -11.27 -17.45
N PRO A 102 -11.07 -11.51 -17.79
CA PRO A 102 -11.57 -11.25 -19.12
C PRO A 102 -11.46 -9.73 -19.36
N HIS A 103 -10.54 -9.34 -20.26
CA HIS A 103 -10.63 -8.03 -20.91
C HIS A 103 -11.95 -8.03 -21.69
N THR A 104 -13.02 -7.56 -21.04
CA THR A 104 -14.28 -7.32 -21.73
C THR A 104 -14.02 -6.28 -22.79
N ALA A 105 -14.09 -6.73 -24.03
CA ALA A 105 -14.13 -5.86 -25.19
C ALA A 105 -15.16 -4.75 -24.94
N ALA A 106 -14.80 -3.52 -25.29
CA ALA A 106 -15.61 -2.33 -25.14
C ALA A 106 -17.02 -2.56 -25.69
N MET A 107 -17.95 -2.86 -24.80
CA MET A 107 -19.38 -2.71 -25.07
C MET A 107 -19.72 -1.25 -24.77
N SER A 108 -20.06 -0.51 -25.82
CA SER A 108 -20.62 0.84 -25.78
C SER A 108 -21.73 0.90 -24.71
N GLY A 109 -21.46 1.66 -23.61
CA GLY A 109 -22.46 1.97 -22.59
C GLY A 109 -22.23 1.41 -21.17
N THR A 110 -21.21 0.61 -20.90
CA THR A 110 -20.95 0.10 -19.54
C THR A 110 -20.00 0.99 -18.75
N VAL A 111 -20.47 1.49 -17.60
CA VAL A 111 -19.65 2.27 -16.66
C VAL A 111 -18.54 1.36 -16.10
N ARG A 112 -17.28 1.71 -16.35
CA ARG A 112 -16.12 1.00 -15.81
C ARG A 112 -15.89 1.41 -14.35
N THR A 113 -15.86 0.44 -13.45
CA THR A 113 -15.41 0.66 -12.09
C THR A 113 -13.89 0.76 -12.07
N ILE A 114 -13.37 1.82 -11.45
CA ILE A 114 -11.92 2.07 -11.29
C ILE A 114 -11.56 2.16 -9.81
N VAL A 115 -10.43 1.60 -9.41
CA VAL A 115 -9.95 1.58 -8.03
C VAL A 115 -8.85 2.62 -7.85
N ILE A 116 -9.08 3.57 -6.92
CA ILE A 116 -8.12 4.61 -6.54
C ILE A 116 -7.55 4.28 -5.16
N THR A 117 -6.25 4.05 -5.05
CA THR A 117 -5.59 3.71 -3.79
C THR A 117 -4.79 4.87 -3.21
N GLY A 118 -4.76 4.94 -1.89
CA GLY A 118 -4.04 5.94 -1.11
C GLY A 118 -4.85 6.47 0.07
N GLN A 119 -4.27 7.30 0.91
CA GLN A 119 -4.86 7.71 2.19
C GLN A 119 -5.13 9.22 2.32
N ASP A 120 -4.76 10.03 1.33
CA ASP A 120 -4.97 11.47 1.38
C ASP A 120 -6.40 11.85 0.95
N VAL A 121 -6.99 12.85 1.61
CA VAL A 121 -8.34 13.37 1.32
C VAL A 121 -8.47 13.97 -0.08
N SER A 122 -7.38 14.42 -0.68
CA SER A 122 -7.35 14.92 -2.06
C SER A 122 -7.85 13.88 -3.06
N LEU A 123 -7.68 12.58 -2.75
CA LEU A 123 -8.18 11.50 -3.59
C LEU A 123 -9.70 11.34 -3.50
N ASP A 124 -10.33 11.72 -2.39
CA ASP A 124 -11.79 11.74 -2.27
C ASP A 124 -12.39 12.86 -3.11
N ILE A 125 -11.71 14.02 -3.13
CA ILE A 125 -12.05 15.13 -4.01
C ILE A 125 -11.89 14.71 -5.48
N LEU A 126 -10.76 14.06 -5.83
CA LEU A 126 -10.54 13.54 -7.18
C LEU A 126 -11.66 12.58 -7.60
N ALA A 127 -12.04 11.64 -6.73
CA ALA A 127 -13.12 10.69 -7.01
C ALA A 127 -14.44 11.42 -7.31
N LYS A 128 -14.79 12.46 -6.55
CA LYS A 128 -15.99 13.29 -6.80
C LYS A 128 -15.94 14.01 -8.14
N HIS A 129 -14.78 14.56 -8.50
CA HIS A 129 -14.60 15.20 -9.80
C HIS A 129 -14.69 14.21 -10.97
N ILE A 130 -14.20 12.96 -10.79
CA ILE A 130 -14.38 11.89 -11.80
C ILE A 130 -15.87 11.59 -11.98
N GLU A 131 -16.62 11.33 -10.88
CA GLU A 131 -18.05 11.05 -10.92
C GLU A 131 -18.85 12.16 -11.61
N SER A 132 -18.47 13.43 -11.39
CA SER A 132 -19.19 14.58 -11.95
C SER A 132 -18.89 14.84 -13.44
N ARG A 133 -17.69 14.47 -13.91
CA ARG A 133 -17.20 14.80 -15.25
C ARG A 133 -17.26 13.66 -16.25
N SER A 134 -17.23 12.42 -15.78
CA SER A 134 -17.23 11.24 -16.64
C SER A 134 -18.40 10.34 -16.32
N LYS A 135 -19.13 9.93 -17.38
CA LYS A 135 -20.14 8.85 -17.30
C LYS A 135 -19.51 7.48 -17.55
N SER A 136 -18.24 7.44 -18.00
CA SER A 136 -17.52 6.22 -18.32
C SER A 136 -16.93 5.55 -17.09
N PHE A 137 -16.67 6.30 -16.01
CA PHE A 137 -15.95 5.79 -14.85
C PHE A 137 -16.72 5.93 -13.54
N ARG A 138 -16.68 4.85 -12.74
CA ARG A 138 -17.17 4.82 -11.36
C ARG A 138 -16.00 4.59 -10.41
N PRO A 139 -15.49 5.63 -9.70
CA PRO A 139 -14.37 5.48 -8.80
C PRO A 139 -14.76 4.78 -7.50
N LEU A 140 -13.88 3.87 -7.04
CA LEU A 140 -13.91 3.28 -5.71
C LEU A 140 -12.60 3.60 -5.00
N ARG A 141 -12.68 3.97 -3.71
CA ARG A 141 -11.52 4.26 -2.88
C ARG A 141 -11.06 3.02 -2.12
N ALA A 142 -9.75 2.77 -2.13
CA ALA A 142 -9.10 1.78 -1.29
C ALA A 142 -7.97 2.45 -0.47
N PHE A 143 -7.96 2.22 0.84
CA PHE A 143 -7.01 2.86 1.75
C PHE A 143 -5.80 1.93 1.93
N ALA A 144 -4.70 2.27 1.29
CA ALA A 144 -3.44 1.52 1.33
C ALA A 144 -2.25 2.48 1.39
N GLY A 145 -1.13 2.02 1.95
CA GLY A 145 0.14 2.74 1.92
C GLY A 145 0.72 2.76 0.50
N SER A 146 1.71 3.65 0.26
CA SER A 146 2.29 3.85 -1.08
C SER A 146 2.89 2.58 -1.68
N MET A 147 3.60 1.76 -0.89
CA MET A 147 4.19 0.49 -1.36
C MET A 147 3.11 -0.53 -1.72
N ASP A 148 2.13 -0.72 -0.83
CA ASP A 148 1.04 -1.68 -1.06
C ASP A 148 0.18 -1.26 -2.25
N SER A 149 -0.01 0.05 -2.44
CA SER A 149 -0.70 0.62 -3.58
C SER A 149 0.01 0.29 -4.91
N LEU A 150 1.34 0.46 -4.99
CA LEU A 150 2.11 0.08 -6.18
C LEU A 150 2.08 -1.44 -6.43
N ILE A 151 2.14 -2.25 -5.37
CA ILE A 151 2.00 -3.71 -5.48
C ILE A 151 0.60 -4.10 -5.98
N ALA A 152 -0.45 -3.42 -5.49
CA ALA A 152 -1.82 -3.62 -5.97
C ALA A 152 -1.95 -3.28 -7.46
N MET A 153 -1.34 -2.16 -7.91
CA MET A 153 -1.29 -1.79 -9.33
C MET A 153 -0.56 -2.84 -10.18
N TYR A 154 0.59 -3.33 -9.73
CA TYR A 154 1.33 -4.39 -10.44
C TYR A 154 0.49 -5.66 -10.60
N LYS A 155 -0.35 -5.98 -9.61
CA LYS A 155 -1.28 -7.14 -9.65
C LYS A 155 -2.56 -6.90 -10.45
N GLY A 156 -2.82 -5.66 -10.88
CA GLY A 156 -4.07 -5.27 -11.55
C GLY A 156 -5.25 -5.02 -10.62
N ASP A 157 -5.02 -4.86 -9.31
CA ASP A 157 -6.04 -4.61 -8.29
C ASP A 157 -6.32 -3.10 -8.09
N ALA A 158 -5.55 -2.21 -8.73
CA ALA A 158 -5.70 -0.76 -8.67
C ALA A 158 -5.45 -0.12 -10.03
N ASP A 159 -6.29 0.87 -10.40
CA ASP A 159 -6.20 1.61 -11.66
C ASP A 159 -5.42 2.93 -11.49
N ILE A 160 -5.58 3.59 -10.34
CA ILE A 160 -4.92 4.85 -9.99
C ILE A 160 -4.30 4.67 -8.61
N VAL A 161 -3.01 4.91 -8.51
CA VAL A 161 -2.25 4.79 -7.26
C VAL A 161 -1.66 6.13 -6.90
N SER A 162 -1.80 6.54 -5.65
CA SER A 162 -1.04 7.67 -5.12
C SER A 162 0.19 7.19 -4.37
N THR A 163 1.30 7.90 -4.55
CA THR A 163 2.57 7.54 -3.92
C THR A 163 3.37 8.78 -3.52
N HIS A 164 4.16 8.64 -2.44
CA HIS A 164 5.06 9.66 -1.90
C HIS A 164 6.28 9.02 -1.23
N LEU A 165 6.98 8.20 -1.98
CA LEU A 165 8.13 7.42 -1.52
C LEU A 165 9.43 8.17 -1.82
N LEU A 166 10.14 8.60 -0.77
CA LEU A 166 11.46 9.20 -0.92
C LEU A 166 12.52 8.10 -1.08
N ASP A 167 13.33 8.19 -2.10
CA ASP A 167 14.57 7.42 -2.22
C ASP A 167 15.71 8.21 -1.56
N GLY A 168 16.22 7.70 -0.47
CA GLY A 168 17.24 8.39 0.33
C GLY A 168 18.63 8.40 -0.30
N ASP A 169 18.87 7.60 -1.35
CA ASP A 169 20.16 7.59 -2.06
C ASP A 169 20.20 8.68 -3.14
N THR A 170 19.09 8.90 -3.82
CA THR A 170 19.00 9.89 -4.92
C THR A 170 18.35 11.20 -4.47
N GLY A 171 17.59 11.19 -3.37
CA GLY A 171 16.73 12.30 -2.96
C GLY A 171 15.49 12.47 -3.86
N GLU A 172 15.24 11.53 -4.78
CA GLU A 172 14.15 11.58 -5.73
C GLU A 172 12.88 10.91 -5.13
N TYR A 173 11.72 11.52 -5.39
CA TYR A 173 10.43 10.93 -5.01
C TYR A 173 9.89 10.00 -6.10
N ASN A 174 9.33 8.89 -5.68
CA ASN A 174 8.44 7.98 -6.39
C ASN A 174 9.11 7.20 -7.54
N ILE A 175 9.76 7.85 -8.49
CA ILE A 175 10.27 7.22 -9.71
C ILE A 175 11.19 6.03 -9.46
N PRO A 176 12.16 6.08 -8.52
CA PRO A 176 13.03 4.93 -8.24
C PRO A 176 12.26 3.68 -7.79
N TYR A 177 11.21 3.86 -6.98
CA TYR A 177 10.35 2.77 -6.51
C TYR A 177 9.44 2.25 -7.63
N ILE A 178 8.80 3.16 -8.38
CA ILE A 178 7.89 2.82 -9.48
C ILE A 178 8.61 1.96 -10.51
N ARG A 179 9.80 2.36 -10.95
CA ARG A 179 10.63 1.62 -11.92
C ARG A 179 10.92 0.19 -11.48
N LYS A 180 11.17 -0.02 -10.19
CA LYS A 180 11.46 -1.35 -9.63
C LYS A 180 10.21 -2.21 -9.46
N LEU A 181 9.10 -1.60 -9.04
CA LEU A 181 7.88 -2.33 -8.70
C LEU A 181 6.98 -2.58 -9.92
N LEU A 182 6.95 -1.67 -10.91
CA LEU A 182 6.16 -1.80 -12.12
C LEU A 182 7.02 -2.25 -13.32
N THR A 183 8.01 -3.12 -13.08
CA THR A 183 8.88 -3.67 -14.15
C THR A 183 8.04 -4.34 -15.22
N GLY A 184 8.31 -3.98 -16.50
CA GLY A 184 7.59 -4.53 -17.65
C GLY A 184 6.29 -3.80 -18.01
N HIS A 185 5.94 -2.74 -17.29
CA HIS A 185 4.79 -1.90 -17.60
C HIS A 185 5.25 -0.52 -18.09
N SER A 186 4.54 0.04 -19.06
CA SER A 186 4.54 1.47 -19.35
C SER A 186 3.59 2.17 -18.40
N TYR A 187 3.96 3.36 -17.93
CA TYR A 187 3.14 4.11 -16.97
C TYR A 187 3.33 5.62 -17.09
N THR A 188 2.32 6.35 -16.67
CA THR A 188 2.32 7.80 -16.54
C THR A 188 2.29 8.19 -15.07
N VAL A 189 3.18 9.10 -14.68
CA VAL A 189 3.25 9.69 -13.33
C VAL A 189 2.89 11.16 -13.43
N VAL A 190 1.85 11.59 -12.71
CA VAL A 190 1.36 12.95 -12.73
C VAL A 190 1.38 13.53 -11.33
N ASN A 191 1.93 14.73 -11.16
CA ASN A 191 1.90 15.40 -9.86
C ASN A 191 0.48 15.79 -9.48
N MET A 192 0.06 15.39 -8.29
CA MET A 192 -1.23 15.78 -7.73
C MET A 192 -1.09 17.01 -6.83
N LEU A 193 -0.09 17.02 -5.96
CA LEU A 193 0.25 18.12 -5.06
C LEU A 193 1.63 17.90 -4.44
N SER A 194 2.16 18.94 -3.78
CA SER A 194 3.24 18.78 -2.80
C SER A 194 2.75 19.24 -1.43
N ARG A 195 3.39 18.76 -0.37
CA ARG A 195 3.03 19.10 1.01
C ARG A 195 4.22 18.92 1.92
N THR A 196 4.21 19.61 3.06
CA THR A 196 5.29 19.50 4.03
C THR A 196 5.08 18.28 4.91
N ALA A 197 6.11 17.41 4.97
CA ALA A 197 6.24 16.36 5.96
C ALA A 197 7.27 16.73 7.03
N GLY A 198 7.07 16.24 8.25
CA GLY A 198 7.93 16.59 9.37
C GLY A 198 7.57 15.84 10.65
N PHE A 199 8.05 16.35 11.76
CA PHE A 199 7.78 15.79 13.07
C PHE A 199 6.51 16.36 13.69
N TYR A 200 5.70 15.49 14.25
CA TYR A 200 4.76 15.82 15.31
C TYR A 200 5.51 15.78 16.64
N VAL A 201 5.37 16.81 17.44
CA VAL A 201 5.91 16.88 18.79
C VAL A 201 4.84 17.44 19.74
N GLN A 202 5.02 17.22 21.03
CA GLN A 202 4.19 17.85 22.06
C GLN A 202 4.37 19.37 22.02
N LYS A 203 3.37 20.11 22.51
CA LYS A 203 3.46 21.57 22.60
C LYS A 203 4.71 22.00 23.39
N GLY A 204 5.42 22.99 22.83
CA GLY A 204 6.68 23.48 23.37
C GLY A 204 7.89 22.58 23.12
N ASN A 205 7.71 21.48 22.36
CA ASN A 205 8.81 20.60 21.97
C ASN A 205 9.75 20.22 23.13
N PRO A 206 9.26 19.56 24.19
CA PRO A 206 10.02 19.37 25.45
C PRO A 206 11.30 18.54 25.26
N LYS A 207 11.43 17.80 24.17
CA LYS A 207 12.63 17.03 23.81
C LYS A 207 13.60 17.79 22.91
N GLU A 208 13.29 19.04 22.57
CA GLU A 208 14.10 19.89 21.71
C GLU A 208 14.52 19.19 20.41
N LEU A 209 13.56 18.55 19.74
CA LEU A 209 13.77 17.85 18.48
C LEU A 209 13.79 18.89 17.35
N ARG A 210 14.78 18.86 16.48
CA ARG A 210 14.97 19.80 15.37
C ARG A 210 15.18 19.11 14.03
N GLY A 211 15.60 17.84 14.04
CA GLY A 211 15.90 17.10 12.82
C GLY A 211 16.12 15.61 13.07
N TRP A 212 16.34 14.89 11.98
CA TRP A 212 16.41 13.42 11.97
C TRP A 212 17.45 12.83 12.92
N GLY A 213 18.60 13.51 13.10
CA GLY A 213 19.67 13.06 14.02
C GLY A 213 19.22 13.01 15.48
N ASP A 214 18.23 13.83 15.86
CA ASP A 214 17.74 13.89 17.24
C ASP A 214 16.97 12.63 17.64
N LEU A 215 16.51 11.84 16.68
CA LEU A 215 15.86 10.54 16.94
C LEU A 215 16.81 9.53 17.60
N GLY A 216 18.11 9.75 17.53
CA GLY A 216 19.14 8.97 18.24
C GLY A 216 19.35 9.35 19.69
N LYS A 217 18.72 10.43 20.21
CA LYS A 217 18.82 10.83 21.61
C LYS A 217 18.23 9.75 22.53
N SER A 218 18.88 9.54 23.69
CA SER A 218 18.36 8.60 24.68
C SER A 218 16.98 9.02 25.20
N GLY A 219 16.10 8.04 25.39
CA GLY A 219 14.76 8.26 25.96
C GLY A 219 13.75 8.88 24.99
N ILE A 220 14.02 8.89 23.68
CA ILE A 220 13.03 9.25 22.67
C ILE A 220 12.17 8.04 22.36
N ARG A 221 10.83 8.23 22.46
CA ARG A 221 9.81 7.27 22.02
C ARG A 221 9.09 7.79 20.78
N ILE A 222 9.04 6.99 19.74
CA ILE A 222 8.37 7.33 18.47
C ILE A 222 7.00 6.67 18.37
N ALA A 223 6.01 7.40 17.85
CA ALA A 223 4.79 6.83 17.28
C ALA A 223 5.00 6.68 15.78
N ASN A 224 4.91 5.45 15.27
CA ASN A 224 5.29 5.16 13.89
C ASN A 224 4.10 4.81 13.01
N ARG A 225 4.26 4.91 11.71
CA ARG A 225 3.29 4.45 10.73
C ARG A 225 3.53 2.98 10.38
N GLU A 226 2.48 2.34 9.87
CA GLU A 226 2.54 0.98 9.32
C GLU A 226 3.61 0.88 8.21
N LYS A 227 4.20 -0.31 8.09
CA LYS A 227 5.15 -0.62 7.01
C LYS A 227 4.50 -0.42 5.65
N GLY A 228 5.26 0.12 4.70
CA GLY A 228 4.77 0.39 3.34
C GLY A 228 4.08 1.74 3.17
N SER A 229 3.74 2.46 4.25
CA SER A 229 3.30 3.86 4.14
C SER A 229 4.46 4.78 3.76
N GLY A 230 4.19 5.86 3.00
CA GLY A 230 5.24 6.80 2.59
C GLY A 230 5.95 7.48 3.77
N ALA A 231 5.22 7.81 4.84
CA ALA A 231 5.84 8.40 6.03
C ALA A 231 6.75 7.41 6.78
N ARG A 232 6.43 6.10 6.75
CA ARG A 232 7.31 5.07 7.28
C ARG A 232 8.57 4.91 6.43
N VAL A 233 8.43 4.89 5.11
CA VAL A 233 9.58 4.83 4.19
C VAL A 233 10.46 6.07 4.37
N LEU A 234 9.85 7.27 4.46
CA LEU A 234 10.60 8.49 4.76
C LEU A 234 11.41 8.37 6.06
N LEU A 235 10.80 7.90 7.15
CA LEU A 235 11.52 7.67 8.41
C LEU A 235 12.68 6.70 8.22
N ASP A 236 12.42 5.54 7.61
CA ASP A 236 13.42 4.47 7.47
C ASP A 236 14.62 4.94 6.61
N GLU A 237 14.36 5.68 5.52
CA GLU A 237 15.38 6.29 4.67
C GLU A 237 16.19 7.35 5.43
N MET A 238 15.54 8.20 6.21
CA MET A 238 16.22 9.22 7.00
C MET A 238 17.05 8.61 8.15
N LEU A 239 16.54 7.57 8.82
CA LEU A 239 17.33 6.85 9.83
C LEU A 239 18.56 6.19 9.19
N ARG A 240 18.42 5.60 8.00
CA ARG A 240 19.52 5.03 7.23
C ARG A 240 20.57 6.09 6.89
N ALA A 241 20.16 7.25 6.40
CA ALA A 241 21.05 8.37 6.09
C ALA A 241 21.80 8.88 7.32
N GLN A 242 21.18 8.89 8.50
CA GLN A 242 21.79 9.26 9.78
C GLN A 242 22.57 8.11 10.43
N LYS A 243 22.65 6.92 9.81
CA LYS A 243 23.25 5.70 10.37
C LYS A 243 22.62 5.26 11.71
N LEU A 244 21.37 5.62 11.94
CA LEU A 244 20.57 5.22 13.08
C LEU A 244 19.85 3.89 12.80
N LYS A 245 19.78 3.02 13.80
CA LYS A 245 19.06 1.74 13.68
C LYS A 245 17.68 1.87 14.34
N GLY A 246 16.62 1.82 13.57
CA GLY A 246 15.23 1.95 14.04
C GLY A 246 14.93 1.04 15.24
N LYS A 247 15.41 -0.21 15.23
CA LYS A 247 15.22 -1.16 16.34
C LYS A 247 15.74 -0.69 17.72
N HIS A 248 16.58 0.33 17.75
CA HIS A 248 17.10 0.92 18.99
C HIS A 248 16.27 2.11 19.49
N ILE A 249 15.26 2.55 18.73
CA ILE A 249 14.38 3.65 19.09
C ILE A 249 13.11 3.05 19.72
N ALA A 250 12.76 3.50 20.92
CA ALA A 250 11.54 3.03 21.58
C ALA A 250 10.30 3.37 20.75
N GLY A 251 9.37 2.44 20.65
CA GLY A 251 8.12 2.63 19.87
C GLY A 251 8.28 2.45 18.36
N TYR A 252 9.48 2.18 17.83
CA TYR A 252 9.68 2.00 16.38
C TYR A 252 8.82 0.88 15.78
N SER A 253 8.50 -0.16 16.53
CA SER A 253 7.65 -1.27 16.11
C SER A 253 6.17 -1.06 16.41
N ASP A 254 5.80 0.02 17.11
CA ASP A 254 4.42 0.36 17.43
C ASP A 254 3.81 1.09 16.23
N GLU A 255 2.84 0.49 15.54
CA GLU A 255 2.35 0.96 14.25
C GLU A 255 0.93 1.50 14.32
N TRP A 256 0.70 2.65 13.71
CA TRP A 256 -0.61 3.28 13.49
C TRP A 256 -0.95 3.35 12.00
N THR A 257 -2.21 3.16 11.68
CA THR A 257 -2.69 3.11 10.29
C THR A 257 -3.05 4.47 9.70
N SER A 258 -2.86 5.57 10.44
CA SER A 258 -3.19 6.92 9.96
C SER A 258 -2.27 7.99 10.55
N HIS A 259 -2.10 9.11 9.82
CA HIS A 259 -1.41 10.30 10.33
C HIS A 259 -2.07 10.86 11.59
N MET A 260 -3.41 10.80 11.66
CA MET A 260 -4.16 11.27 12.83
C MET A 260 -3.86 10.43 14.08
N GLY A 261 -3.75 9.11 13.94
CA GLY A 261 -3.39 8.22 15.06
C GLY A 261 -2.00 8.52 15.60
N VAL A 262 -1.01 8.68 14.72
CA VAL A 262 0.35 9.07 15.10
C VAL A 262 0.38 10.44 15.79
N ALA A 263 -0.23 11.45 15.16
CA ALA A 263 -0.24 12.80 15.72
C ALA A 263 -1.00 12.88 17.06
N GLY A 264 -2.11 12.15 17.18
CA GLY A 264 -2.91 12.06 18.41
C GLY A 264 -2.12 11.42 19.56
N THR A 265 -1.39 10.33 19.30
CA THR A 265 -0.52 9.66 20.28
C THR A 265 0.56 10.60 20.82
N VAL A 266 1.16 11.42 19.94
CA VAL A 266 2.14 12.43 20.34
C VAL A 266 1.48 13.56 21.14
N ALA A 267 0.34 14.07 20.67
CA ALA A 267 -0.39 15.13 21.37
C ALA A 267 -0.84 14.71 22.80
N ALA A 268 -1.19 13.44 22.99
CA ALA A 268 -1.55 12.86 24.27
C ALA A 268 -0.36 12.65 25.22
N GLY A 269 0.88 12.70 24.71
CA GLY A 269 2.09 12.46 25.49
C GLY A 269 2.52 11.00 25.60
N ASP A 270 1.86 10.09 24.85
CA ASP A 270 2.19 8.66 24.82
C ASP A 270 3.44 8.35 23.97
N ALA A 271 3.85 9.32 23.13
CA ALA A 271 5.10 9.32 22.40
C ALA A 271 5.69 10.74 22.35
N ASP A 272 6.99 10.84 22.14
CA ASP A 272 7.71 12.13 22.05
C ASP A 272 7.66 12.70 20.64
N VAL A 273 7.61 11.84 19.63
CA VAL A 273 7.68 12.23 18.23
C VAL A 273 6.93 11.27 17.33
N GLY A 274 6.38 11.79 16.25
CA GLY A 274 5.83 11.03 15.14
C GLY A 274 6.14 11.70 13.82
N ILE A 275 6.01 10.97 12.70
CA ILE A 275 6.27 11.51 11.36
C ILE A 275 4.99 11.60 10.56
N GLY A 276 4.80 12.74 9.88
CA GLY A 276 3.71 12.88 8.95
C GLY A 276 3.52 14.30 8.43
N ILE A 277 2.29 14.65 8.03
CA ILE A 277 1.96 15.89 7.34
C ILE A 277 1.44 16.96 8.30
N GLU A 278 1.74 18.22 8.03
CA GLU A 278 1.37 19.38 8.85
C GLU A 278 -0.12 19.40 9.25
N LYS A 279 -1.01 19.07 8.32
CA LYS A 279 -2.47 19.07 8.54
C LYS A 279 -2.89 18.20 9.73
N ALA A 280 -2.28 17.04 9.91
CA ALA A 280 -2.64 16.14 11.01
C ALA A 280 -2.25 16.71 12.37
N ALA A 281 -1.08 17.35 12.48
CA ALA A 281 -0.66 18.04 13.70
C ALA A 281 -1.66 19.12 14.10
N TYR A 282 -2.05 19.95 13.15
CA TYR A 282 -3.02 21.03 13.37
C TYR A 282 -4.35 20.53 13.92
N LEU A 283 -4.88 19.44 13.34
CA LEU A 283 -6.19 18.89 13.71
C LEU A 283 -6.22 18.31 15.14
N VAL A 284 -5.11 17.78 15.65
CA VAL A 284 -5.04 17.22 17.03
C VAL A 284 -4.39 18.17 18.03
N GLY A 285 -3.94 19.35 17.58
CA GLY A 285 -3.28 20.32 18.44
C GLY A 285 -1.84 19.97 18.84
N ALA A 286 -1.17 19.07 18.11
CA ALA A 286 0.27 18.84 18.24
C ALA A 286 1.06 19.98 17.61
N GLU A 287 2.30 20.19 18.04
CA GLU A 287 3.23 21.08 17.35
C GLU A 287 3.89 20.36 16.18
N PHE A 288 4.19 21.11 15.11
CA PHE A 288 4.75 20.57 13.89
C PHE A 288 6.10 21.20 13.56
N ILE A 289 7.09 20.34 13.34
CA ILE A 289 8.43 20.76 12.89
C ILE A 289 8.59 20.35 11.43
N PRO A 290 8.58 21.31 10.48
CA PRO A 290 8.72 21.00 9.06
C PRO A 290 10.14 20.50 8.75
N LEU A 291 10.25 19.42 7.96
CA LEU A 291 11.54 18.82 7.63
C LEU A 291 11.78 18.67 6.14
N VAL A 292 10.76 18.28 5.35
CA VAL A 292 10.92 17.98 3.94
C VAL A 292 9.67 18.32 3.15
N GLN A 293 9.85 18.76 1.90
CA GLN A 293 8.76 18.89 0.93
C GLN A 293 8.54 17.52 0.28
N GLU A 294 7.37 16.96 0.51
CA GLU A 294 6.94 15.67 0.00
C GLU A 294 6.18 15.86 -1.31
N ARG A 295 6.59 15.14 -2.36
CA ARG A 295 5.87 15.11 -3.63
C ARG A 295 4.87 13.96 -3.62
N TYR A 296 3.61 14.28 -3.84
CA TYR A 296 2.48 13.36 -3.88
C TYR A 296 1.99 13.21 -5.32
N ASP A 297 2.31 12.08 -5.94
CA ASP A 297 2.06 11.82 -7.36
C ASP A 297 1.00 10.72 -7.54
N LEU A 298 0.29 10.78 -8.67
CA LEU A 298 -0.57 9.71 -9.17
C LEU A 298 0.19 8.88 -10.19
N VAL A 299 0.01 7.58 -10.15
CA VAL A 299 0.57 6.61 -11.09
C VAL A 299 -0.58 5.87 -11.78
N MET A 300 -0.49 5.71 -13.08
CA MET A 300 -1.45 4.97 -13.92
C MET A 300 -0.65 4.16 -14.96
N ILE A 301 -1.05 2.91 -15.19
CA ILE A 301 -0.42 2.06 -16.22
C ILE A 301 -0.94 2.45 -17.60
N ASN A 302 -0.03 2.62 -18.56
CA ASN A 302 -0.34 2.92 -19.95
C ASN A 302 -0.76 1.61 -20.65
N THR A 303 -2.06 1.49 -20.92
CA THR A 303 -2.63 0.42 -21.75
C THR A 303 -3.60 1.03 -22.76
N PRO A 304 -3.91 0.35 -23.87
CA PRO A 304 -4.92 0.85 -24.81
C PRO A 304 -6.27 1.18 -24.16
N ASN A 305 -6.60 0.49 -23.07
CA ASN A 305 -7.87 0.68 -22.34
C ASN A 305 -7.81 1.80 -21.28
N ASN A 306 -6.64 2.35 -20.99
CA ASN A 306 -6.45 3.38 -19.96
C ASN A 306 -6.27 4.80 -20.53
N GLY A 307 -6.21 4.98 -21.85
CA GLY A 307 -6.00 6.29 -22.47
C GLY A 307 -7.04 7.32 -22.03
N GLU A 308 -8.34 6.97 -22.17
CA GLU A 308 -9.46 7.84 -21.74
C GLU A 308 -9.39 8.16 -20.23
N LEU A 309 -8.99 7.18 -19.39
CA LEU A 309 -8.84 7.39 -17.96
C LEU A 309 -7.73 8.40 -17.66
N ILE A 310 -6.56 8.22 -18.28
CA ILE A 310 -5.39 9.10 -18.07
C ILE A 310 -5.71 10.52 -18.52
N GLU A 311 -6.32 10.69 -19.70
CA GLU A 311 -6.76 11.99 -20.20
C GLU A 311 -7.78 12.66 -19.25
N THR A 312 -8.76 11.90 -18.77
CA THR A 312 -9.76 12.38 -17.80
C THR A 312 -9.09 12.86 -16.52
N ILE A 313 -8.18 12.09 -15.94
CA ILE A 313 -7.46 12.46 -14.73
C ILE A 313 -6.59 13.70 -14.95
N CYS A 314 -5.80 13.74 -16.01
CA CYS A 314 -4.97 14.91 -16.34
C CYS A 314 -5.84 16.17 -16.56
N GLY A 315 -6.97 16.03 -17.23
CA GLY A 315 -7.93 17.11 -17.44
C GLY A 315 -8.56 17.62 -16.13
N ILE A 316 -8.88 16.73 -15.20
CA ILE A 316 -9.37 17.10 -13.86
C ILE A 316 -8.30 17.86 -13.08
N LEU A 317 -7.09 17.30 -12.98
CA LEU A 317 -5.99 17.91 -12.21
C LEU A 317 -5.64 19.34 -12.68
N ARG A 318 -5.73 19.58 -13.98
CA ARG A 318 -5.47 20.91 -14.60
C ARG A 318 -6.64 21.88 -14.49
N SER A 319 -7.83 21.39 -14.10
CA SER A 319 -9.02 22.24 -14.09
C SER A 319 -9.05 23.18 -12.90
N GLU A 320 -9.54 24.40 -13.15
CA GLU A 320 -9.70 25.43 -12.11
C GLU A 320 -10.60 24.99 -10.94
N PRO A 321 -11.77 24.38 -11.13
CA PRO A 321 -12.62 23.92 -10.03
C PRO A 321 -11.91 22.96 -9.09
N PHE A 322 -11.19 21.98 -9.62
CA PHE A 322 -10.43 21.00 -8.82
C PHE A 322 -9.31 21.67 -8.04
N ARG A 323 -8.50 22.50 -8.72
CA ARG A 323 -7.40 23.22 -8.07
C ARG A 323 -7.89 24.20 -7.00
N LYS A 324 -8.99 24.88 -7.23
CA LYS A 324 -9.63 25.77 -6.25
C LYS A 324 -10.10 25.02 -5.01
N GLU A 325 -10.68 23.82 -5.18
CA GLU A 325 -11.11 22.99 -4.06
C GLU A 325 -9.91 22.49 -3.24
N LEU A 326 -8.85 21.99 -3.91
CA LEU A 326 -7.61 21.59 -3.22
C LEU A 326 -6.91 22.75 -2.51
N ALA A 327 -6.91 23.95 -3.09
CA ALA A 327 -6.29 25.15 -2.51
C ALA A 327 -6.96 25.58 -1.19
N SER A 328 -8.21 25.16 -0.94
CA SER A 328 -8.88 25.40 0.34
C SER A 328 -8.29 24.57 1.49
N ILE A 329 -7.50 23.54 1.17
CA ILE A 329 -6.88 22.67 2.16
C ILE A 329 -5.50 23.22 2.52
N ARG A 330 -5.33 23.60 3.78
CA ARG A 330 -4.06 24.12 4.27
C ARG A 330 -2.93 23.11 4.09
N GLY A 331 -1.76 23.60 3.69
CA GLY A 331 -0.53 22.83 3.59
C GLY A 331 -0.32 22.14 2.25
N TYR A 332 -1.22 22.34 1.26
CA TYR A 332 -1.03 21.83 -0.10
C TYR A 332 -0.39 22.92 -0.99
N ASP A 333 0.68 22.54 -1.67
CA ASP A 333 1.27 23.29 -2.77
C ASP A 333 0.82 22.66 -4.10
N LEU A 334 0.14 23.47 -4.91
CA LEU A 334 -0.48 23.07 -6.17
C LEU A 334 0.27 23.62 -7.39
N SER A 335 1.49 24.13 -7.21
CA SER A 335 2.28 24.76 -8.27
C SER A 335 2.51 23.83 -9.48
N ARG A 336 2.66 22.54 -9.23
CA ARG A 336 2.91 21.50 -10.24
C ARG A 336 1.71 20.57 -10.50
N THR A 337 0.55 20.85 -9.93
CA THR A 337 -0.65 19.98 -10.08
C THR A 337 -1.03 19.81 -11.54
N GLY A 338 -1.11 18.55 -12.01
CA GLY A 338 -1.40 18.19 -13.39
C GLY A 338 -0.18 18.18 -14.32
N GLU A 339 1.04 18.39 -13.80
CA GLU A 339 2.29 18.20 -14.54
C GLU A 339 2.59 16.69 -14.67
N VAL A 340 2.87 16.24 -15.88
CA VAL A 340 3.38 14.89 -16.11
C VAL A 340 4.86 14.87 -15.72
N ILE A 341 5.16 14.15 -14.64
CA ILE A 341 6.51 14.04 -14.08
C ILE A 341 7.35 13.03 -14.84
N TYR A 342 6.69 11.96 -15.28
CA TYR A 342 7.35 10.87 -16.01
C TYR A 342 6.33 10.09 -16.85
N GLU A 343 6.76 9.68 -18.03
CA GLU A 343 6.00 8.82 -18.93
C GLU A 343 6.96 7.89 -19.68
N CYS A 344 6.61 6.61 -19.83
CA CYS A 344 7.36 5.62 -20.60
C CYS A 344 6.42 4.64 -21.31
#